data_8eeb891c2bdca9e5df062a266332653a
#
_entry.id   8eeb891c2bdca9e5df062a266332653a
#
_cell.length_a   1.000
_cell.length_b   1.000
_cell.length_c   1.000
_cell.angle_alpha   90.00
_cell.angle_beta   90.00
_cell.angle_gamma   90.00
#
_symmetry.space_group_name_H-M   'P 1'
#
loop_
_entity.id
_entity.type
_entity.pdbx_description
1 polymer ?
#
loop_
_entity_poly.entity_id
_entity_poly.type
_entity_poly.pdbx_seq_one_letter_code
_entity_poly.pdbx_strand_id
1 'polypeptide(L)'
;MTNGHINPANVPDIALKDGHSIPQVGLGVLRIDDEGVVPVVESALEAGYRHIDGAAGYNNEAGVGRALAASGYNKGAKRETLWVTTKLRDSQQGYDSALKAFDNSLELLQLDYVDMYMIHWPTPFDWRSTDTWKAFVKLRDEGMARTLGVCNFMPADLKRLHEETGAWPAVNQIELHPTWQQREVVAFCKEHGIAVEAYSPMARGADINAGDGTIEKIAAAHEVSPAQVILRWHIENGTIIIPKSVHADRQKENLDLFGFALTADEHAAIDALDGPTRAGHDPLTFTYA
;
A
#
# COMPACT_ATOMS: atom_id res chain seq x y z
N MET A 1 -19.44 15.20 6.80
CA MET A 1 -19.19 14.47 8.08
C MET A 1 -18.16 13.42 7.72
N THR A 2 -16.93 13.60 8.16
CA THR A 2 -15.86 12.63 7.96
C THR A 2 -16.23 11.40 8.77
N ASN A 3 -16.54 10.30 8.10
CA ASN A 3 -16.67 9.00 8.75
C ASN A 3 -15.28 8.62 9.29
N GLY A 4 -14.96 9.06 10.51
CA GLY A 4 -13.73 8.66 11.19
C GLY A 4 -13.76 7.15 11.38
N HIS A 5 -12.88 6.46 10.68
CA HIS A 5 -12.60 5.06 10.96
C HIS A 5 -12.21 4.98 12.44
N ILE A 6 -13.00 4.30 13.26
CA ILE A 6 -12.58 4.02 14.65
C ILE A 6 -11.43 3.03 14.53
N ASN A 7 -10.21 3.55 14.57
CA ASN A 7 -9.00 2.75 14.53
C ASN A 7 -8.57 2.42 15.96
N PRO A 8 -8.69 1.17 16.41
CA PRO A 8 -8.35 0.78 17.77
C PRO A 8 -6.87 1.01 18.12
N ALA A 9 -6.00 1.10 17.11
CA ALA A 9 -4.57 1.29 17.27
C ALA A 9 -4.13 2.76 17.19
N ASN A 10 -5.06 3.73 17.15
CA ASN A 10 -4.78 5.16 16.95
C ASN A 10 -3.96 5.50 15.69
N VAL A 11 -4.00 4.64 14.68
CA VAL A 11 -3.35 4.90 13.39
C VAL A 11 -4.04 6.09 12.72
N PRO A 12 -3.32 7.16 12.36
CA PRO A 12 -3.91 8.29 11.67
C PRO A 12 -4.31 7.92 10.23
N ASP A 13 -5.25 8.69 9.69
CA ASP A 13 -5.62 8.61 8.29
C ASP A 13 -4.85 9.67 7.49
N ILE A 14 -4.46 9.33 6.27
CA ILE A 14 -3.93 10.26 5.27
C ILE A 14 -5.08 10.72 4.37
N ALA A 15 -5.29 12.02 4.30
CA ALA A 15 -6.26 12.61 3.38
C ALA A 15 -5.75 12.52 1.94
N LEU A 16 -6.58 11.99 1.05
CA LEU A 16 -6.28 11.85 -0.38
C LEU A 16 -6.88 13.01 -1.18
N LYS A 17 -6.30 13.32 -2.33
CA LYS A 17 -6.75 14.41 -3.21
C LYS A 17 -8.15 14.22 -3.80
N ASP A 18 -8.68 13.00 -3.78
CA ASP A 18 -10.04 12.65 -4.25
C ASP A 18 -11.11 12.81 -3.16
N GLY A 19 -10.72 13.27 -1.96
CA GLY A 19 -11.61 13.52 -0.84
C GLY A 19 -11.81 12.36 0.13
N HIS A 20 -11.22 11.20 -0.16
CA HIS A 20 -11.20 10.07 0.76
C HIS A 20 -10.04 10.15 1.75
N SER A 21 -10.03 9.27 2.75
CA SER A 21 -8.94 9.12 3.71
C SER A 21 -8.58 7.65 3.86
N ILE A 22 -7.29 7.35 3.87
CA ILE A 22 -6.74 5.99 3.97
C ILE A 22 -5.97 5.83 5.27
N PRO A 23 -6.15 4.72 6.05
CA PRO A 23 -5.32 4.45 7.22
C PRO A 23 -3.85 4.37 6.85
N GLN A 24 -2.99 5.11 7.58
CA GLN A 24 -1.57 5.24 7.26
C GLN A 24 -0.79 3.94 7.42
N VAL A 25 -1.31 2.97 8.19
CA VAL A 25 -0.72 1.63 8.35
C VAL A 25 -1.70 0.57 7.87
N GLY A 26 -1.31 -0.20 6.86
CA GLY A 26 -2.05 -1.34 6.34
C GLY A 26 -1.29 -2.66 6.48
N LEU A 27 -1.98 -3.77 6.24
CA LEU A 27 -1.40 -5.10 6.14
C LEU A 27 -1.21 -5.48 4.66
N GLY A 28 0.04 -5.73 4.23
CA GLY A 28 0.33 -6.36 2.95
C GLY A 28 0.19 -7.88 3.02
N VAL A 29 -0.41 -8.49 1.97
CA VAL A 29 -0.63 -9.96 1.94
C VAL A 29 0.14 -10.68 0.82
N LEU A 30 1.13 -10.04 0.21
CA LEU A 30 1.99 -10.65 -0.81
C LEU A 30 2.73 -11.88 -0.27
N ARG A 31 2.83 -12.95 -1.10
CA ARG A 31 3.54 -14.21 -0.78
C ARG A 31 2.98 -14.93 0.45
N ILE A 32 1.69 -14.90 0.61
CA ILE A 32 0.92 -15.77 1.51
C ILE A 32 -0.01 -16.53 0.59
N ASP A 33 -0.08 -17.85 0.72
CA ASP A 33 -1.01 -18.65 -0.07
C ASP A 33 -2.47 -18.41 0.37
N ASP A 34 -3.40 -18.92 -0.45
CA ASP A 34 -4.83 -18.62 -0.29
C ASP A 34 -5.44 -19.15 1.02
N GLU A 35 -4.94 -20.28 1.54
CA GLU A 35 -5.39 -20.81 2.84
C GLU A 35 -4.66 -20.10 4.00
N GLY A 36 -3.37 -19.85 3.86
CA GLY A 36 -2.56 -19.20 4.88
C GLY A 36 -2.92 -17.74 5.13
N VAL A 37 -3.50 -17.04 4.12
CA VAL A 37 -3.88 -15.63 4.28
C VAL A 37 -5.08 -15.43 5.21
N VAL A 38 -5.95 -16.44 5.36
CA VAL A 38 -7.16 -16.35 6.20
C VAL A 38 -6.80 -16.00 7.65
N PRO A 39 -6.05 -16.84 8.40
CA PRO A 39 -5.73 -16.52 9.80
C PRO A 39 -4.86 -15.25 9.93
N VAL A 40 -4.09 -14.90 8.90
CA VAL A 40 -3.26 -13.68 8.91
C VAL A 40 -4.12 -12.43 8.87
N VAL A 41 -5.14 -12.39 8.02
CA VAL A 41 -6.08 -11.26 7.94
C VAL A 41 -6.96 -11.19 9.19
N GLU A 42 -7.46 -12.32 9.68
CA GLU A 42 -8.26 -12.38 10.92
C GLU A 42 -7.47 -11.81 12.10
N SER A 43 -6.23 -12.27 12.33
CA SER A 43 -5.39 -11.78 13.43
C SER A 43 -5.04 -10.29 13.28
N ALA A 44 -4.86 -9.80 12.06
CA ALA A 44 -4.62 -8.38 11.81
C ALA A 44 -5.84 -7.52 12.14
N LEU A 45 -7.05 -7.95 11.74
CA LEU A 45 -8.29 -7.25 12.07
C LEU A 45 -8.54 -7.22 13.59
N GLU A 46 -8.23 -8.31 14.30
CA GLU A 46 -8.27 -8.39 15.77
C GLU A 46 -7.22 -7.46 16.41
N ALA A 47 -6.02 -7.35 15.84
CA ALA A 47 -4.98 -6.44 16.30
C ALA A 47 -5.33 -4.96 16.08
N GLY A 48 -6.30 -4.65 15.20
CA GLY A 48 -6.75 -3.29 14.95
C GLY A 48 -6.42 -2.74 13.57
N TYR A 49 -5.87 -3.53 12.65
CA TYR A 49 -5.71 -3.10 11.26
C TYR A 49 -7.06 -2.74 10.65
N ARG A 50 -7.07 -1.63 9.90
CA ARG A 50 -8.24 -1.17 9.14
C ARG A 50 -7.90 -0.85 7.68
N HIS A 51 -6.77 -1.36 7.21
CA HIS A 51 -6.34 -1.31 5.81
C HIS A 51 -5.70 -2.65 5.44
N ILE A 52 -6.25 -3.32 4.42
CA ILE A 52 -5.74 -4.58 3.83
C ILE A 52 -5.33 -4.31 2.39
N ASP A 53 -4.05 -4.58 2.06
CA ASP A 53 -3.49 -4.41 0.73
C ASP A 53 -3.28 -5.77 0.05
N GLY A 54 -4.15 -6.07 -0.91
CA GLY A 54 -4.13 -7.24 -1.77
C GLY A 54 -3.79 -6.93 -3.23
N ALA A 55 -3.81 -7.96 -4.08
CA ALA A 55 -3.75 -7.85 -5.53
C ALA A 55 -4.20 -9.15 -6.20
N ALA A 56 -4.82 -9.06 -7.38
CA ALA A 56 -5.16 -10.24 -8.19
C ALA A 56 -3.92 -11.10 -8.52
N GLY A 57 -2.75 -10.45 -8.64
CA GLY A 57 -1.48 -11.11 -8.88
C GLY A 57 -0.97 -11.98 -7.72
N TYR A 58 -1.51 -11.83 -6.51
CA TYR A 58 -1.06 -12.62 -5.35
C TYR A 58 -1.74 -13.99 -5.26
N ASN A 59 -2.81 -14.22 -6.02
CA ASN A 59 -3.60 -15.45 -6.08
C ASN A 59 -4.16 -15.88 -4.70
N ASN A 60 -4.50 -14.92 -3.84
CA ASN A 60 -5.04 -15.15 -2.51
C ASN A 60 -6.25 -14.27 -2.17
N GLU A 61 -6.88 -13.62 -3.17
CA GLU A 61 -8.07 -12.79 -2.96
C GLU A 61 -9.24 -13.58 -2.38
N ALA A 62 -9.40 -14.85 -2.76
CA ALA A 62 -10.46 -15.70 -2.22
C ALA A 62 -10.25 -15.97 -0.71
N GLY A 63 -9.02 -16.19 -0.28
CA GLY A 63 -8.67 -16.32 1.13
C GLY A 63 -8.90 -15.03 1.92
N VAL A 64 -8.53 -13.88 1.35
CA VAL A 64 -8.85 -12.56 1.94
C VAL A 64 -10.37 -12.41 2.08
N GLY A 65 -11.15 -12.72 1.04
CA GLY A 65 -12.61 -12.68 1.07
C GLY A 65 -13.22 -13.56 2.17
N ARG A 66 -12.71 -14.78 2.33
CA ARG A 66 -13.13 -15.69 3.43
C ARG A 66 -12.86 -15.09 4.81
N ALA A 67 -11.67 -14.50 5.01
CA ALA A 67 -11.33 -13.86 6.27
C ALA A 67 -12.22 -12.64 6.58
N LEU A 68 -12.47 -11.79 5.56
CA LEU A 68 -13.36 -10.64 5.70
C LEU A 68 -14.80 -11.07 6.03
N ALA A 69 -15.30 -12.12 5.39
CA ALA A 69 -16.63 -12.66 5.65
C ALA A 69 -16.73 -13.25 7.06
N ALA A 70 -15.76 -14.08 7.48
CA ALA A 70 -15.71 -14.68 8.81
C ALA A 70 -15.64 -13.63 9.94
N SER A 71 -14.90 -12.54 9.71
CA SER A 71 -14.77 -11.42 10.66
C SER A 71 -15.91 -10.40 10.57
N GLY A 72 -16.83 -10.56 9.60
CA GLY A 72 -17.98 -9.67 9.39
C GLY A 72 -17.63 -8.33 8.76
N TYR A 73 -16.47 -8.23 8.08
CA TYR A 73 -16.01 -7.01 7.38
C TYR A 73 -16.33 -6.98 5.88
N ASN A 74 -17.03 -7.96 5.36
CA ASN A 74 -17.40 -7.99 3.94
C ASN A 74 -18.67 -7.20 3.61
N LYS A 75 -19.49 -6.82 4.61
CA LYS A 75 -20.74 -6.07 4.44
C LYS A 75 -21.17 -5.30 5.70
N GLY A 76 -22.14 -4.42 5.50
CA GLY A 76 -22.73 -3.63 6.57
C GLY A 76 -21.76 -2.61 7.19
N ALA A 77 -22.09 -2.12 8.40
CA ALA A 77 -21.35 -1.03 9.03
C ALA A 77 -19.87 -1.33 9.26
N LYS A 78 -19.48 -2.58 9.51
CA LYS A 78 -18.06 -2.94 9.65
C LYS A 78 -17.29 -2.78 8.32
N ARG A 79 -17.91 -3.10 7.17
CA ARG A 79 -17.28 -2.92 5.85
C ARG A 79 -16.89 -1.45 5.62
N GLU A 80 -17.69 -0.52 6.07
CA GLU A 80 -17.44 0.91 5.95
C GLU A 80 -16.27 1.41 6.81
N THR A 81 -15.85 0.63 7.80
CA THR A 81 -14.70 0.95 8.67
C THR A 81 -13.39 0.32 8.19
N LEU A 82 -13.41 -0.42 7.07
CA LEU A 82 -12.25 -1.11 6.55
C LEU A 82 -11.90 -0.58 5.15
N TRP A 83 -10.65 -0.24 4.96
CA TRP A 83 -10.06 0.06 3.66
C TRP A 83 -9.52 -1.22 3.03
N VAL A 84 -10.02 -1.59 1.85
CA VAL A 84 -9.56 -2.74 1.08
C VAL A 84 -9.02 -2.28 -0.26
N THR A 85 -7.76 -2.60 -0.51
CA THR A 85 -7.07 -2.35 -1.79
C THR A 85 -6.91 -3.66 -2.54
N THR A 86 -7.19 -3.65 -3.84
CA THR A 86 -6.69 -4.67 -4.77
C THR A 86 -6.10 -4.03 -6.02
N LYS A 87 -5.39 -4.83 -6.84
CA LYS A 87 -4.61 -4.35 -7.97
C LYS A 87 -4.84 -5.22 -9.20
N LEU A 88 -4.99 -4.56 -10.34
CA LEU A 88 -5.12 -5.21 -11.64
C LEU A 88 -3.80 -5.87 -12.05
N ARG A 89 -3.86 -7.14 -12.42
CA ARG A 89 -2.71 -7.87 -13.00
C ARG A 89 -2.30 -7.26 -14.35
N ASP A 90 -1.01 -7.19 -14.62
CA ASP A 90 -0.46 -6.53 -15.82
C ASP A 90 -0.98 -7.11 -17.13
N SER A 91 -1.09 -8.46 -17.20
CA SER A 91 -1.64 -9.15 -18.37
C SER A 91 -3.12 -8.83 -18.66
N GLN A 92 -3.84 -8.26 -17.69
CA GLN A 92 -5.25 -7.90 -17.78
C GLN A 92 -5.50 -6.41 -18.05
N GLN A 93 -4.44 -5.62 -18.28
CA GLN A 93 -4.58 -4.22 -18.66
C GLN A 93 -5.30 -4.05 -20.01
N GLY A 94 -6.01 -2.94 -20.17
CA GLY A 94 -6.92 -2.60 -21.26
C GLY A 94 -8.30 -2.31 -20.73
N TYR A 95 -9.19 -1.71 -21.53
CA TYR A 95 -10.51 -1.26 -21.05
C TYR A 95 -11.42 -2.43 -20.64
N ASP A 96 -11.79 -3.30 -21.59
CA ASP A 96 -12.73 -4.40 -21.32
C ASP A 96 -12.14 -5.49 -20.43
N SER A 97 -10.84 -5.77 -20.59
CA SER A 97 -10.12 -6.75 -19.75
C SER A 97 -10.04 -6.31 -18.30
N ALA A 98 -9.82 -5.02 -18.04
CA ALA A 98 -9.77 -4.48 -16.69
C ALA A 98 -11.13 -4.55 -15.99
N LEU A 99 -12.23 -4.23 -16.69
CA LEU A 99 -13.58 -4.37 -16.13
C LEU A 99 -13.88 -5.82 -15.75
N LYS A 100 -13.61 -6.78 -16.65
CA LYS A 100 -13.80 -8.20 -16.37
C LYS A 100 -12.92 -8.71 -15.21
N ALA A 101 -11.68 -8.24 -15.14
CA ALA A 101 -10.78 -8.62 -14.05
C ALA A 101 -11.24 -8.07 -12.70
N PHE A 102 -11.80 -6.86 -12.70
CA PHE A 102 -12.36 -6.25 -11.49
C PHE A 102 -13.57 -7.03 -10.96
N ASP A 103 -14.51 -7.42 -11.83
CA ASP A 103 -15.67 -8.25 -11.45
C ASP A 103 -15.21 -9.56 -10.77
N ASN A 104 -14.19 -10.22 -11.34
CA ASN A 104 -13.60 -11.42 -10.74
C ASN A 104 -12.95 -11.15 -9.36
N SER A 105 -12.24 -10.02 -9.20
CA SER A 105 -11.67 -9.65 -7.91
C SER A 105 -12.76 -9.40 -6.86
N LEU A 106 -13.86 -8.73 -7.21
CA LEU A 106 -14.99 -8.53 -6.29
C LEU A 106 -15.64 -9.86 -5.87
N GLU A 107 -15.81 -10.79 -6.81
CA GLU A 107 -16.34 -12.13 -6.51
C GLU A 107 -15.44 -12.87 -5.53
N LEU A 108 -14.12 -12.92 -5.78
CA LEU A 108 -13.15 -13.58 -4.92
C LEU A 108 -13.07 -12.94 -3.53
N LEU A 109 -13.07 -11.62 -3.46
CA LEU A 109 -13.05 -10.86 -2.22
C LEU A 109 -14.37 -10.89 -1.46
N GLN A 110 -15.47 -11.35 -2.08
CA GLN A 110 -16.84 -11.34 -1.54
C GLN A 110 -17.29 -9.93 -1.13
N LEU A 111 -16.98 -8.93 -1.96
CA LEU A 111 -17.26 -7.51 -1.73
C LEU A 111 -18.12 -6.94 -2.86
N ASP A 112 -18.92 -5.92 -2.53
CA ASP A 112 -19.69 -5.14 -3.51
C ASP A 112 -18.86 -3.98 -4.09
N TYR A 113 -17.81 -3.55 -3.42
CA TYR A 113 -16.87 -2.50 -3.83
C TYR A 113 -15.51 -2.67 -3.15
N VAL A 114 -14.48 -2.05 -3.73
CA VAL A 114 -13.18 -1.85 -3.06
C VAL A 114 -12.96 -0.37 -2.74
N ASP A 115 -12.17 -0.07 -1.73
CA ASP A 115 -11.83 1.30 -1.38
C ASP A 115 -10.76 1.87 -2.32
N MET A 116 -9.82 1.03 -2.78
CA MET A 116 -8.84 1.42 -3.78
C MET A 116 -8.59 0.33 -4.81
N TYR A 117 -8.60 0.72 -6.10
CA TYR A 117 -8.19 -0.13 -7.21
C TYR A 117 -6.97 0.45 -7.90
N MET A 118 -5.94 -0.37 -8.16
CA MET A 118 -4.65 0.12 -8.65
C MET A 118 -4.18 -0.62 -9.91
N ILE A 119 -3.52 0.10 -10.82
CA ILE A 119 -2.69 -0.52 -11.86
C ILE A 119 -1.40 -1.01 -11.18
N HIS A 120 -1.10 -2.33 -11.27
CA HIS A 120 -0.02 -2.93 -10.48
C HIS A 120 1.38 -2.56 -11.00
N TRP A 121 1.55 -2.44 -12.33
CA TRP A 121 2.80 -2.02 -12.98
C TRP A 121 2.50 -1.20 -14.23
N PRO A 122 3.37 -0.26 -14.62
CA PRO A 122 3.14 0.63 -15.77
C PRO A 122 3.21 -0.08 -17.13
N THR A 123 3.79 -1.29 -17.22
CA THR A 123 4.03 -2.04 -18.47
C THR A 123 4.69 -1.17 -19.56
N PRO A 124 5.94 -0.70 -19.36
CA PRO A 124 6.55 0.34 -20.19
C PRO A 124 6.74 -0.05 -21.67
N PHE A 125 6.81 -1.35 -21.96
CA PHE A 125 6.98 -1.87 -23.33
C PHE A 125 5.65 -2.11 -24.07
N ASP A 126 4.52 -2.10 -23.36
CA ASP A 126 3.17 -2.27 -23.89
C ASP A 126 2.20 -1.38 -23.10
N TRP A 127 2.29 -0.07 -23.34
CA TRP A 127 1.52 0.92 -22.60
C TRP A 127 0.02 0.80 -22.83
N ARG A 128 -0.66 0.14 -21.93
CA ARG A 128 -2.13 0.00 -21.88
C ARG A 128 -2.77 0.75 -20.72
N SER A 129 -1.95 1.44 -19.92
CA SER A 129 -2.42 2.11 -18.71
C SER A 129 -3.47 3.19 -18.98
N THR A 130 -3.42 3.86 -20.13
CA THR A 130 -4.42 4.87 -20.52
C THR A 130 -5.83 4.28 -20.68
N ASP A 131 -5.97 3.17 -21.40
CA ASP A 131 -7.28 2.53 -21.58
C ASP A 131 -7.72 1.81 -20.31
N THR A 132 -6.79 1.24 -19.56
CA THR A 132 -7.03 0.72 -18.22
C THR A 132 -7.56 1.81 -17.28
N TRP A 133 -6.96 3.00 -17.31
CA TRP A 133 -7.41 4.12 -16.48
C TRP A 133 -8.82 4.59 -16.81
N LYS A 134 -9.19 4.59 -18.09
CA LYS A 134 -10.58 4.89 -18.51
C LYS A 134 -11.58 3.89 -17.91
N ALA A 135 -11.23 2.59 -17.88
CA ALA A 135 -12.04 1.58 -17.21
C ALA A 135 -12.14 1.84 -15.71
N PHE A 136 -11.04 2.22 -15.06
CA PHE A 136 -11.01 2.55 -13.64
C PHE A 136 -11.89 3.76 -13.31
N VAL A 137 -11.86 4.81 -14.15
CA VAL A 137 -12.74 5.97 -14.02
C VAL A 137 -14.23 5.55 -14.08
N LYS A 138 -14.60 4.65 -15.01
CA LYS A 138 -15.96 4.09 -15.06
C LYS A 138 -16.31 3.38 -13.75
N LEU A 139 -15.44 2.50 -13.24
CA LEU A 139 -15.68 1.77 -11.97
C LEU A 139 -15.85 2.72 -10.78
N ARG A 140 -15.06 3.81 -10.74
CA ARG A 140 -15.21 4.85 -9.72
C ARG A 140 -16.55 5.58 -9.83
N ASP A 141 -16.91 5.98 -11.03
CA ASP A 141 -18.16 6.73 -11.29
C ASP A 141 -19.40 5.88 -11.00
N GLU A 142 -19.28 4.55 -11.06
CA GLU A 142 -20.29 3.57 -10.64
C GLU A 142 -20.24 3.24 -9.13
N GLY A 143 -19.25 3.78 -8.40
CA GLY A 143 -19.08 3.56 -6.97
C GLY A 143 -18.50 2.20 -6.58
N MET A 144 -18.01 1.42 -7.56
CA MET A 144 -17.44 0.09 -7.33
C MET A 144 -15.97 0.13 -6.87
N ALA A 145 -15.20 1.16 -7.28
CA ALA A 145 -13.87 1.48 -6.78
C ALA A 145 -13.86 2.94 -6.31
N ARG A 146 -13.69 3.20 -5.02
CA ARG A 146 -13.81 4.56 -4.47
C ARG A 146 -12.64 5.46 -4.83
N THR A 147 -11.43 4.95 -4.71
CA THR A 147 -10.15 5.64 -4.99
C THR A 147 -9.40 4.90 -6.09
N LEU A 148 -8.73 5.67 -6.96
CA LEU A 148 -7.92 5.12 -8.04
C LEU A 148 -6.44 5.41 -7.78
N GLY A 149 -5.63 4.35 -7.86
CA GLY A 149 -4.19 4.42 -7.66
C GLY A 149 -3.39 3.71 -8.76
N VAL A 150 -2.09 3.84 -8.65
CA VAL A 150 -1.11 3.13 -9.47
C VAL A 150 0.01 2.58 -8.60
N CYS A 151 0.73 1.57 -9.09
CA CYS A 151 1.93 1.08 -8.44
C CYS A 151 3.12 1.15 -9.40
N ASN A 152 4.30 1.47 -8.84
CA ASN A 152 5.55 1.44 -9.56
C ASN A 152 5.66 2.44 -10.73
N PHE A 153 4.82 3.46 -10.78
CA PHE A 153 4.87 4.49 -11.80
C PHE A 153 6.00 5.48 -11.49
N MET A 154 6.89 5.66 -12.46
CA MET A 154 7.92 6.68 -12.42
C MET A 154 7.35 8.05 -12.83
N PRO A 155 8.04 9.18 -12.58
CA PRO A 155 7.56 10.50 -12.98
C PRO A 155 7.15 10.62 -14.44
N ALA A 156 7.85 9.95 -15.36
CA ALA A 156 7.50 9.92 -16.78
C ALA A 156 6.17 9.21 -17.04
N ASP A 157 5.91 8.09 -16.36
CA ASP A 157 4.66 7.32 -16.49
C ASP A 157 3.47 8.13 -15.93
N LEU A 158 3.65 8.78 -14.78
CA LEU A 158 2.65 9.63 -14.17
C LEU A 158 2.29 10.83 -15.07
N LYS A 159 3.30 11.50 -15.65
CA LYS A 159 3.09 12.59 -16.61
C LYS A 159 2.32 12.11 -17.82
N ARG A 160 2.74 11.00 -18.42
CA ARG A 160 2.07 10.42 -19.58
C ARG A 160 0.62 10.07 -19.28
N LEU A 161 0.35 9.41 -18.15
CA LEU A 161 -1.01 9.08 -17.73
C LEU A 161 -1.86 10.34 -17.63
N HIS A 162 -1.32 11.39 -17.00
CA HIS A 162 -2.01 12.67 -16.86
C HIS A 162 -2.26 13.37 -18.20
N GLU A 163 -1.26 13.43 -19.07
CA GLU A 163 -1.37 14.04 -20.41
C GLU A 163 -2.45 13.35 -21.27
N GLU A 164 -2.53 12.02 -21.18
CA GLU A 164 -3.46 11.23 -21.98
C GLU A 164 -4.87 11.09 -21.40
N THR A 165 -5.05 11.36 -20.07
CA THR A 165 -6.33 11.15 -19.37
C THR A 165 -6.89 12.39 -18.65
N GLY A 166 -6.06 13.41 -18.45
CA GLY A 166 -6.38 14.61 -17.67
C GLY A 166 -6.40 14.38 -16.15
N ALA A 167 -6.05 13.18 -15.67
CA ALA A 167 -6.18 12.79 -14.26
C ALA A 167 -4.85 12.38 -13.64
N TRP A 168 -4.63 12.76 -12.37
CA TRP A 168 -3.58 12.19 -11.53
C TRP A 168 -4.17 11.08 -10.66
N PRO A 169 -3.44 9.98 -10.41
CA PRO A 169 -3.85 9.00 -9.40
C PRO A 169 -3.86 9.64 -8.00
N ALA A 170 -4.67 9.10 -7.10
CA ALA A 170 -4.69 9.55 -5.71
C ALA A 170 -3.49 9.00 -4.92
N VAL A 171 -3.04 7.78 -5.27
CA VAL A 171 -1.94 7.07 -4.61
C VAL A 171 -1.00 6.50 -5.67
N ASN A 172 0.31 6.58 -5.42
CA ASN A 172 1.34 5.80 -6.10
C ASN A 172 2.03 4.90 -5.08
N GLN A 173 1.83 3.58 -5.19
CA GLN A 173 2.45 2.60 -4.31
C GLN A 173 3.80 2.18 -4.91
N ILE A 174 4.90 2.42 -4.19
CA ILE A 174 6.26 2.18 -4.66
C ILE A 174 7.08 1.39 -3.64
N GLU A 175 8.15 0.74 -4.09
CA GLU A 175 9.18 0.28 -3.17
C GLU A 175 9.84 1.48 -2.51
N LEU A 176 9.77 1.56 -1.18
CA LEU A 176 10.36 2.66 -0.45
C LEU A 176 10.81 2.18 0.93
N HIS A 177 12.08 2.39 1.24
CA HIS A 177 12.67 2.01 2.52
C HIS A 177 13.99 2.79 2.74
N PRO A 178 14.60 2.79 3.93
CA PRO A 178 15.77 3.60 4.25
C PRO A 178 16.92 3.53 3.24
N THR A 179 17.24 2.35 2.70
CA THR A 179 18.33 2.17 1.73
C THR A 179 17.89 2.34 0.24
N TRP A 180 16.62 2.69 0.01
CA TRP A 180 16.04 2.99 -1.31
C TRP A 180 14.90 3.99 -1.18
N GLN A 181 15.24 5.29 -1.08
CA GLN A 181 14.26 6.34 -0.73
C GLN A 181 13.53 6.95 -1.93
N GLN A 182 13.92 6.66 -3.14
CA GLN A 182 13.27 7.14 -4.38
C GLN A 182 12.88 8.64 -4.34
N ARG A 183 13.78 9.49 -3.86
CA ARG A 183 13.54 10.91 -3.56
C ARG A 183 12.90 11.68 -4.71
N GLU A 184 13.28 11.38 -5.96
CA GLU A 184 12.72 12.02 -7.15
C GLU A 184 11.24 11.66 -7.33
N VAL A 185 10.89 10.36 -7.19
CA VAL A 185 9.50 9.89 -7.30
C VAL A 185 8.65 10.47 -6.17
N VAL A 186 9.16 10.43 -4.94
CA VAL A 186 8.47 10.97 -3.76
C VAL A 186 8.22 12.48 -3.91
N ALA A 187 9.23 13.25 -4.32
CA ALA A 187 9.11 14.68 -4.54
C ALA A 187 8.08 15.01 -5.64
N PHE A 188 8.12 14.26 -6.74
CA PHE A 188 7.15 14.42 -7.84
C PHE A 188 5.72 14.11 -7.38
N CYS A 189 5.52 13.01 -6.65
CA CYS A 189 4.21 12.66 -6.10
C CYS A 189 3.68 13.77 -5.18
N LYS A 190 4.51 14.27 -4.27
CA LYS A 190 4.17 15.35 -3.35
C LYS A 190 3.78 16.64 -4.08
N GLU A 191 4.53 17.04 -5.12
CA GLU A 191 4.24 18.23 -5.95
C GLU A 191 2.85 18.15 -6.59
N HIS A 192 2.43 16.94 -7.01
CA HIS A 192 1.14 16.75 -7.67
C HIS A 192 0.02 16.27 -6.74
N GLY A 193 0.24 16.27 -5.42
CA GLY A 193 -0.74 15.84 -4.41
C GLY A 193 -1.09 14.35 -4.49
N ILE A 194 -0.16 13.52 -4.98
CA ILE A 194 -0.29 12.06 -5.04
C ILE A 194 0.28 11.50 -3.73
N ALA A 195 -0.51 10.77 -2.96
CA ALA A 195 -0.02 10.12 -1.76
C ALA A 195 0.94 8.98 -2.12
N VAL A 196 2.01 8.85 -1.33
CA VAL A 196 2.98 7.75 -1.49
C VAL A 196 2.65 6.64 -0.51
N GLU A 197 2.57 5.42 -1.03
CA GLU A 197 2.42 4.21 -0.23
C GLU A 197 3.64 3.31 -0.43
N ALA A 198 4.28 2.92 0.68
CA ALA A 198 5.51 2.13 0.68
C ALA A 198 5.20 0.63 0.78
N TYR A 199 5.51 -0.13 -0.27
CA TYR A 199 5.65 -1.57 -0.12
C TYR A 199 7.09 -1.95 0.24
N SER A 200 7.27 -3.12 0.88
CA SER A 200 8.56 -3.55 1.44
C SER A 200 9.23 -2.47 2.31
N PRO A 201 8.51 -1.83 3.25
CA PRO A 201 9.00 -0.63 3.96
C PRO A 201 10.27 -0.87 4.78
N MET A 202 10.68 -2.12 4.97
CA MET A 202 11.90 -2.55 5.67
C MET A 202 12.84 -3.36 4.75
N ALA A 203 12.79 -3.17 3.42
CA ALA A 203 13.57 -3.96 2.45
C ALA A 203 13.48 -5.48 2.71
N ARG A 204 12.29 -6.00 3.04
CA ARG A 204 12.07 -7.41 3.46
C ARG A 204 12.90 -7.81 4.69
N GLY A 205 13.25 -6.86 5.55
CA GLY A 205 14.04 -7.04 6.76
C GLY A 205 15.54 -6.73 6.58
N ALA A 206 16.02 -6.45 5.37
CA ALA A 206 17.43 -6.13 5.15
C ALA A 206 17.85 -4.80 5.82
N ASP A 207 16.95 -3.82 5.85
CA ASP A 207 17.24 -2.51 6.42
C ASP A 207 17.30 -2.49 7.95
N ILE A 208 16.85 -3.54 8.61
CA ILE A 208 16.94 -3.67 10.08
C ILE A 208 18.40 -3.52 10.57
N ASN A 209 19.35 -4.02 9.77
CA ASN A 209 20.78 -3.99 10.09
C ASN A 209 21.55 -2.99 9.18
N ALA A 210 20.86 -2.04 8.53
CA ALA A 210 21.52 -1.07 7.67
C ALA A 210 22.28 0.01 8.48
N GLY A 211 23.31 0.58 7.86
CA GLY A 211 24.01 1.75 8.40
C GLY A 211 24.89 1.50 9.60
N ASP A 212 25.63 0.38 9.64
CA ASP A 212 26.58 0.06 10.70
C ASP A 212 25.99 0.18 12.12
N GLY A 213 24.76 -0.31 12.29
CA GLY A 213 24.03 -0.28 13.56
C GLY A 213 23.32 1.05 13.85
N THR A 214 23.09 1.91 12.85
CA THR A 214 22.36 3.17 13.03
C THR A 214 20.93 2.92 13.51
N ILE A 215 20.19 2.03 12.86
CA ILE A 215 18.81 1.70 13.22
C ILE A 215 18.73 1.08 14.61
N GLU A 216 19.64 0.15 14.94
CA GLU A 216 19.67 -0.52 16.26
C GLU A 216 20.02 0.46 17.40
N LYS A 217 20.89 1.45 17.16
CA LYS A 217 21.21 2.49 18.17
C LYS A 217 20.00 3.38 18.45
N ILE A 218 19.26 3.77 17.42
CA ILE A 218 18.03 4.56 17.55
C ILE A 218 16.98 3.73 18.30
N ALA A 219 16.81 2.47 17.91
CA ALA A 219 15.87 1.55 18.57
C ALA A 219 16.14 1.38 20.06
N ALA A 220 17.42 1.21 20.43
CA ALA A 220 17.84 1.11 21.83
C ALA A 220 17.60 2.41 22.63
N ALA A 221 17.76 3.58 22.01
CA ALA A 221 17.53 4.87 22.65
C ALA A 221 16.04 5.11 22.98
N HIS A 222 15.13 4.57 22.14
CA HIS A 222 13.69 4.69 22.31
C HIS A 222 13.05 3.46 22.99
N GLU A 223 13.83 2.43 23.35
CA GLU A 223 13.33 1.16 23.92
C GLU A 223 12.30 0.46 23.02
N VAL A 224 12.48 0.54 21.69
CA VAL A 224 11.61 -0.07 20.65
C VAL A 224 12.42 -1.01 19.76
N SER A 225 11.76 -1.74 18.86
CA SER A 225 12.46 -2.58 17.89
C SER A 225 13.00 -1.76 16.71
N PRO A 226 14.04 -2.25 16.02
CA PRO A 226 14.53 -1.67 14.76
C PRO A 226 13.43 -1.55 13.69
N ALA A 227 12.50 -2.51 13.65
CA ALA A 227 11.36 -2.46 12.74
C ALA A 227 10.45 -1.25 13.04
N GLN A 228 10.15 -0.99 14.31
CA GLN A 228 9.35 0.17 14.70
C GLN A 228 10.04 1.49 14.36
N VAL A 229 11.36 1.59 14.49
CA VAL A 229 12.12 2.79 14.07
C VAL A 229 11.92 3.08 12.57
N ILE A 230 12.10 2.08 11.72
CA ILE A 230 11.95 2.23 10.27
C ILE A 230 10.50 2.60 9.91
N LEU A 231 9.53 1.89 10.49
CA LEU A 231 8.12 2.17 10.23
C LEU A 231 7.72 3.56 10.74
N ARG A 232 8.24 4.00 11.89
CA ARG A 232 8.02 5.35 12.42
C ARG A 232 8.61 6.43 11.52
N TRP A 233 9.80 6.24 10.97
CA TRP A 233 10.41 7.14 9.99
C TRP A 233 9.48 7.33 8.77
N HIS A 234 8.89 6.27 8.23
CA HIS A 234 7.90 6.40 7.17
C HIS A 234 6.67 7.22 7.59
N ILE A 235 6.12 6.93 8.78
CA ILE A 235 4.94 7.63 9.32
C ILE A 235 5.22 9.14 9.41
N GLU A 236 6.36 9.54 9.95
CA GLU A 236 6.72 10.95 10.11
C GLU A 236 7.03 11.65 8.79
N ASN A 237 7.42 10.91 7.76
CA ASN A 237 7.53 11.41 6.38
C ASN A 237 6.18 11.52 5.64
N GLY A 238 5.07 11.15 6.30
CA GLY A 238 3.73 11.19 5.70
C GLY A 238 3.48 10.08 4.70
N THR A 239 4.27 9.01 4.73
CA THR A 239 4.13 7.84 3.86
C THR A 239 3.14 6.85 4.45
N ILE A 240 2.25 6.29 3.61
CA ILE A 240 1.40 5.15 3.95
C ILE A 240 2.28 3.89 3.88
N ILE A 241 2.14 2.98 4.83
CA ILE A 241 2.95 1.76 4.89
C ILE A 241 2.10 0.50 4.92
N ILE A 242 2.57 -0.56 4.26
CA ILE A 242 1.90 -1.87 4.21
C ILE A 242 2.87 -3.01 4.59
N PRO A 243 3.44 -2.99 5.83
CA PRO A 243 4.29 -4.06 6.29
C PRO A 243 3.53 -5.40 6.26
N LYS A 244 4.23 -6.46 5.85
CA LYS A 244 3.69 -7.83 5.86
C LYS A 244 4.21 -8.59 7.09
N SER A 245 3.32 -9.22 7.83
CA SER A 245 3.68 -10.23 8.82
C SER A 245 2.63 -11.34 8.88
N VAL A 246 3.09 -12.59 8.99
CA VAL A 246 2.25 -13.76 9.26
C VAL A 246 2.16 -14.08 10.77
N HIS A 247 2.87 -13.33 11.60
CA HIS A 247 2.93 -13.51 13.05
C HIS A 247 2.12 -12.42 13.75
N ALA A 248 1.13 -12.81 14.54
CA ALA A 248 0.23 -11.88 15.23
C ALA A 248 0.97 -10.89 16.15
N ASP A 249 2.02 -11.33 16.83
CA ASP A 249 2.80 -10.46 17.71
C ASP A 249 3.52 -9.36 16.92
N ARG A 250 4.11 -9.69 15.75
CA ARG A 250 4.72 -8.69 14.87
C ARG A 250 3.68 -7.77 14.21
N GLN A 251 2.48 -8.27 13.95
CA GLN A 251 1.38 -7.41 13.47
C GLN A 251 1.05 -6.32 14.51
N LYS A 252 0.95 -6.69 15.79
CA LYS A 252 0.74 -5.73 16.89
C LYS A 252 1.90 -4.75 17.02
N GLU A 253 3.14 -5.25 16.98
CA GLU A 253 4.35 -4.44 17.01
C GLU A 253 4.40 -3.41 15.86
N ASN A 254 4.03 -3.82 14.64
CA ASN A 254 3.98 -2.93 13.48
C ASN A 254 2.89 -1.83 13.57
N LEU A 255 1.91 -1.98 14.47
CA LEU A 255 0.91 -0.95 14.76
C LEU A 255 1.34 -0.03 15.92
N ASP A 256 2.22 -0.49 16.79
CA ASP A 256 2.65 0.25 17.98
C ASP A 256 3.78 1.24 17.63
N LEU A 257 3.43 2.26 16.86
CA LEU A 257 4.36 3.24 16.30
C LEU A 257 4.20 4.65 16.88
N PHE A 258 3.18 4.89 17.72
CA PHE A 258 2.78 6.25 18.09
C PHE A 258 3.18 6.63 19.52
N GLY A 259 3.87 5.74 20.23
CA GLY A 259 4.38 5.97 21.59
C GLY A 259 5.71 6.76 21.66
N PHE A 260 6.37 6.98 20.54
CA PHE A 260 7.65 7.71 20.46
C PHE A 260 7.71 8.56 19.18
N ALA A 261 8.70 9.45 19.09
CA ALA A 261 8.97 10.25 17.89
C ALA A 261 10.49 10.31 17.66
N LEU A 262 10.89 10.31 16.39
CA LEU A 262 12.29 10.45 16.02
C LEU A 262 12.73 11.92 16.14
N THR A 263 13.95 12.14 16.60
CA THR A 263 14.59 13.46 16.59
C THR A 263 15.04 13.84 15.18
N ALA A 264 15.29 15.11 14.93
CA ALA A 264 15.81 15.58 13.64
C ALA A 264 17.15 14.93 13.25
N ASP A 265 18.01 14.65 14.23
CA ASP A 265 19.32 14.01 14.01
C ASP A 265 19.12 12.51 13.64
N GLU A 266 18.16 11.83 14.27
CA GLU A 266 17.83 10.44 13.93
C GLU A 266 17.20 10.34 12.54
N HIS A 267 16.30 11.26 12.19
CA HIS A 267 15.79 11.37 10.81
C HIS A 267 16.93 11.55 9.81
N ALA A 268 17.82 12.50 10.05
CA ALA A 268 18.97 12.75 9.17
C ALA A 268 19.89 11.53 9.06
N ALA A 269 20.08 10.78 10.15
CA ALA A 269 20.88 9.56 10.16
C ALA A 269 20.22 8.44 9.31
N ILE A 270 18.90 8.28 9.38
CA ILE A 270 18.17 7.32 8.54
C ILE A 270 18.16 7.79 7.08
N ASP A 271 17.94 9.08 6.82
CA ASP A 271 17.98 9.66 5.48
C ASP A 271 19.34 9.51 4.80
N ALA A 272 20.44 9.46 5.57
CA ALA A 272 21.79 9.22 5.07
C ALA A 272 22.04 7.78 4.60
N LEU A 273 21.13 6.83 4.92
CA LEU A 273 21.23 5.43 4.46
C LEU A 273 20.80 5.25 3.00
N ASP A 274 20.25 6.30 2.34
CA ASP A 274 19.81 6.22 0.95
C ASP A 274 20.92 5.73 0.02
N GLY A 275 20.57 4.79 -0.86
CA GLY A 275 21.55 4.14 -1.72
C GLY A 275 20.90 3.45 -2.91
N PRO A 276 21.65 2.67 -3.69
CA PRO A 276 21.17 2.01 -4.89
C PRO A 276 20.52 0.64 -4.63
N THR A 277 20.21 0.29 -3.38
CA THR A 277 19.82 -1.07 -2.99
C THR A 277 18.30 -1.24 -3.13
N ARG A 278 17.85 -1.76 -4.26
CA ARG A 278 16.48 -2.19 -4.51
C ARG A 278 16.28 -3.63 -4.02
N ALA A 279 15.16 -3.94 -3.36
CA ALA A 279 14.79 -5.29 -2.93
C ALA A 279 13.79 -5.96 -3.90
N GLY A 280 13.09 -5.18 -4.71
CA GLY A 280 12.11 -5.61 -5.71
C GLY A 280 12.59 -5.52 -7.15
N HIS A 281 11.64 -5.53 -8.09
CA HIS A 281 11.90 -5.41 -9.53
C HIS A 281 12.02 -3.96 -9.97
N ASP A 282 12.76 -3.73 -11.05
CA ASP A 282 12.87 -2.40 -11.65
C ASP A 282 11.65 -2.12 -12.54
N PRO A 283 10.84 -1.07 -12.25
CA PRO A 283 9.68 -0.72 -13.05
C PRO A 283 9.96 -0.42 -14.52
N LEU A 284 11.19 0.01 -14.83
CA LEU A 284 11.58 0.35 -16.21
C LEU A 284 11.81 -0.89 -17.09
N THR A 285 12.01 -2.05 -16.48
CA THR A 285 12.35 -3.28 -17.21
C THR A 285 11.45 -4.46 -16.89
N PHE A 286 10.67 -4.36 -15.81
CA PHE A 286 9.84 -5.46 -15.34
C PHE A 286 8.57 -5.59 -16.17
N THR A 287 8.29 -6.83 -16.60
CA THR A 287 7.02 -7.24 -17.18
C THR A 287 6.57 -8.52 -16.48
N TYR A 288 5.36 -8.52 -15.98
CA TYR A 288 4.72 -9.77 -15.55
C TYR A 288 4.28 -10.54 -16.79
N ALA A 289 4.76 -11.78 -16.90
CA ALA A 289 4.29 -12.70 -17.94
C ALA A 289 2.86 -13.19 -17.66
#